data_784632fde7f690f4d89062a08dfec4fb
#
_entry.id   784632fde7f690f4d89062a08dfec4fb
#
_cell.length_a   1.000
_cell.length_b   1.000
_cell.length_c   1.000
_cell.angle_alpha   90.00
_cell.angle_beta   90.00
_cell.angle_gamma   90.00
#
_symmetry.space_group_name_H-M   'P 1'
#
loop_
_entity.id
_entity.type
_entity.pdbx_description
1 polymer ?
#
loop_
_entity_poly.entity_id
_entity_poly.type
_entity_poly.pdbx_seq_one_letter_code
_entity_poly.pdbx_strand_id
1 'polypeptide(L)'
;AIVCDGSGHGLDGKVWGGEIIVNGKREGHLEEQVVPGATSAVLYPKKMLFGILGNFMSAGEISKVAGIAPDECHVLEKQVAENFNCIRTTSTGRIFDAASALLGFCSKRTYDGRPAMLLEANSTKPLDVSLKTKANVLLTTPLFEYLVENIDRDKSCLAATVQQYIAEGMHKIAAQYKKPIVFSGGCAYNRIMVEYMVSKGAYVNEKVPAGDGGLSFGQAAFCAPKQQNPADM
;
A
#
# COMPACT_ATOMS: atom_id res chain seq x y z
N ALA A 1 10.09 12.26 -2.70
CA ALA A 1 8.99 11.58 -3.41
C ALA A 1 8.28 10.63 -2.47
N ILE A 2 6.97 10.53 -2.60
CA ILE A 2 6.13 9.46 -2.07
C ILE A 2 5.84 8.54 -3.25
N VAL A 3 6.22 7.27 -3.17
CA VAL A 3 6.04 6.28 -4.24
C VAL A 3 5.15 5.16 -3.70
N CYS A 4 3.92 5.07 -4.22
CA CYS A 4 2.94 4.06 -3.84
C CYS A 4 2.62 3.15 -5.02
N ASP A 5 2.90 1.85 -4.86
CA ASP A 5 2.82 0.88 -5.95
C ASP A 5 2.32 -0.50 -5.50
N GLY A 6 2.00 -1.34 -6.48
CA GLY A 6 1.58 -2.72 -6.30
C GLY A 6 2.73 -3.68 -5.98
N SER A 7 3.84 -3.56 -6.69
CA SER A 7 5.03 -4.40 -6.47
C SER A 7 6.24 -3.76 -7.12
N GLY A 8 7.12 -3.18 -6.32
CA GLY A 8 8.42 -2.66 -6.74
C GLY A 8 9.56 -3.57 -6.28
N HIS A 9 10.68 -3.52 -6.96
CA HIS A 9 11.90 -4.22 -6.55
C HIS A 9 12.67 -3.37 -5.54
N GLY A 10 12.81 -3.88 -4.32
CA GLY A 10 13.61 -3.25 -3.28
C GLY A 10 15.09 -3.58 -3.40
N LEU A 11 15.96 -2.61 -3.09
CA LEU A 11 17.41 -2.82 -3.07
C LEU A 11 17.86 -3.83 -1.98
N ASP A 12 16.99 -4.11 -1.03
CA ASP A 12 17.15 -5.08 0.06
C ASP A 12 16.58 -6.47 -0.29
N GLY A 13 16.17 -6.69 -1.54
CA GLY A 13 15.58 -7.94 -2.02
C GLY A 13 14.12 -8.15 -1.60
N LYS A 14 13.47 -7.15 -0.98
CA LYS A 14 12.06 -7.18 -0.59
C LYS A 14 11.16 -6.54 -1.66
N VAL A 15 9.87 -6.75 -1.53
CA VAL A 15 8.87 -6.10 -2.41
C VAL A 15 8.48 -4.75 -1.81
N TRP A 16 8.94 -3.68 -2.45
CA TRP A 16 8.60 -2.31 -2.11
C TRP A 16 7.31 -1.86 -2.80
N GLY A 17 6.73 -0.74 -2.31
CA GLY A 17 5.56 -0.13 -2.94
C GLY A 17 4.79 0.81 -2.02
N GLY A 18 5.41 1.27 -0.94
CA GLY A 18 4.88 2.33 -0.08
C GLY A 18 6.07 3.06 0.56
N GLU A 19 6.78 3.88 -0.26
CA GLU A 19 8.10 4.39 0.07
C GLU A 19 8.15 5.92 0.08
N ILE A 20 8.97 6.46 0.95
CA ILE A 20 9.35 7.88 0.95
C ILE A 20 10.83 7.95 0.60
N ILE A 21 11.12 8.54 -0.54
CA ILE A 21 12.47 8.69 -1.08
C ILE A 21 12.89 10.16 -0.99
N VAL A 22 13.99 10.41 -0.29
CA VAL A 22 14.57 11.76 -0.13
C VAL A 22 16.00 11.74 -0.64
N ASN A 23 16.32 12.55 -1.62
CA ASN A 23 17.68 12.62 -2.22
C ASN A 23 18.20 11.22 -2.66
N GLY A 24 17.33 10.39 -3.24
CA GLY A 24 17.68 9.04 -3.71
C GLY A 24 17.80 7.97 -2.62
N LYS A 25 17.51 8.31 -1.34
CA LYS A 25 17.54 7.36 -0.23
C LYS A 25 16.14 7.06 0.27
N ARG A 26 15.89 5.83 0.67
CA ARG A 26 14.68 5.40 1.36
C ARG A 26 14.72 5.91 2.79
N GLU A 27 13.88 6.88 3.12
CA GLU A 27 13.86 7.53 4.44
C GLU A 27 12.61 7.18 5.26
N GLY A 28 11.59 6.63 4.61
CA GLY A 28 10.37 6.16 5.27
C GLY A 28 9.60 5.18 4.40
N HIS A 29 8.69 4.44 5.02
CA HIS A 29 7.91 3.43 4.31
C HIS A 29 6.67 2.99 5.10
N LEU A 30 5.79 2.20 4.46
CA LEU A 30 4.74 1.46 5.16
C LEU A 30 5.36 0.34 6.01
N GLU A 31 4.64 -0.07 7.05
CA GLU A 31 4.99 -1.25 7.83
C GLU A 31 5.20 -2.47 6.93
N GLU A 32 6.30 -3.19 7.19
CA GLU A 32 6.60 -4.41 6.47
C GLU A 32 5.66 -5.53 6.90
N GLN A 33 4.97 -6.11 5.94
CA GLN A 33 4.04 -7.21 6.16
C GLN A 33 4.55 -8.52 5.54
N VAL A 34 4.21 -9.64 6.18
CA VAL A 34 4.48 -10.97 5.64
C VAL A 34 3.36 -11.38 4.70
N VAL A 35 3.72 -11.96 3.56
CA VAL A 35 2.78 -12.44 2.55
C VAL A 35 3.00 -13.93 2.32
N PRO A 36 2.23 -14.80 2.96
CA PRO A 36 2.31 -16.24 2.73
C PRO A 36 1.76 -16.59 1.35
N GLY A 37 2.37 -17.58 0.70
CA GLY A 37 2.01 -18.02 -0.64
C GLY A 37 2.61 -17.17 -1.76
N ALA A 38 3.48 -16.21 -1.44
CA ALA A 38 4.26 -15.41 -2.41
C ALA A 38 3.41 -14.93 -3.60
N THR A 39 3.74 -15.34 -4.83
CA THR A 39 3.03 -14.95 -6.05
C THR A 39 1.54 -15.30 -6.01
N SER A 40 1.15 -16.40 -5.35
CA SER A 40 -0.28 -16.77 -5.26
C SER A 40 -1.10 -15.78 -4.41
N ALA A 41 -0.47 -15.06 -3.48
CA ALA A 41 -1.15 -14.04 -2.69
C ALA A 41 -1.57 -12.82 -3.53
N VAL A 42 -0.92 -12.59 -4.67
CA VAL A 42 -1.34 -11.55 -5.63
C VAL A 42 -2.67 -11.93 -6.30
N LEU A 43 -2.89 -13.22 -6.55
CA LEU A 43 -4.14 -13.73 -7.13
C LEU A 43 -5.26 -13.89 -6.10
N TYR A 44 -4.89 -14.22 -4.86
CA TYR A 44 -5.81 -14.48 -3.76
C TYR A 44 -5.52 -13.52 -2.58
N PRO A 45 -6.13 -12.32 -2.58
CA PRO A 45 -5.87 -11.26 -1.61
C PRO A 45 -6.06 -11.67 -0.14
N LYS A 46 -6.88 -12.69 0.13
CA LYS A 46 -7.05 -13.25 1.48
C LYS A 46 -5.75 -13.78 2.10
N LYS A 47 -4.77 -14.19 1.28
CA LYS A 47 -3.46 -14.61 1.78
C LYS A 47 -2.65 -13.43 2.32
N MET A 48 -2.67 -12.29 1.63
CA MET A 48 -2.11 -11.05 2.17
C MET A 48 -2.82 -10.62 3.46
N LEU A 49 -4.15 -10.68 3.45
CA LEU A 49 -4.96 -10.40 4.64
C LEU A 49 -4.57 -11.29 5.82
N PHE A 50 -4.41 -12.60 5.59
CA PHE A 50 -3.95 -13.55 6.62
C PHE A 50 -2.62 -13.10 7.24
N GLY A 51 -1.65 -12.70 6.43
CA GLY A 51 -0.35 -12.25 6.91
C GLY A 51 -0.43 -11.01 7.81
N ILE A 52 -1.32 -10.07 7.48
CA ILE A 52 -1.54 -8.86 8.31
C ILE A 52 -2.26 -9.21 9.61
N LEU A 53 -3.38 -9.94 9.53
CA LEU A 53 -4.19 -10.30 10.69
C LEU A 53 -3.43 -11.20 11.67
N GLY A 54 -2.51 -12.03 11.19
CA GLY A 54 -1.66 -12.89 12.01
C GLY A 54 -0.73 -12.13 12.97
N ASN A 55 -0.58 -10.80 12.82
CA ASN A 55 0.15 -9.99 13.80
C ASN A 55 -0.60 -9.78 15.11
N PHE A 56 -1.95 -9.98 15.15
CA PHE A 56 -2.78 -9.70 16.32
C PHE A 56 -3.95 -10.68 16.54
N MET A 57 -4.16 -11.64 15.63
CA MET A 57 -5.24 -12.63 15.70
C MET A 57 -4.70 -14.05 15.53
N SER A 58 -5.35 -15.02 16.17
CA SER A 58 -5.11 -16.44 15.93
C SER A 58 -5.69 -16.91 14.59
N ALA A 59 -5.17 -18.01 14.03
CA ALA A 59 -5.66 -18.60 12.79
C ALA A 59 -7.17 -18.93 12.84
N GLY A 60 -7.69 -19.34 14.00
CA GLY A 60 -9.11 -19.61 14.19
C GLY A 60 -10.01 -18.36 14.13
N GLU A 61 -9.53 -17.24 14.65
CA GLU A 61 -10.21 -15.93 14.55
C GLU A 61 -10.17 -15.40 13.12
N ILE A 62 -8.99 -15.50 12.46
CA ILE A 62 -8.83 -15.10 11.06
C ILE A 62 -9.78 -15.88 10.16
N SER A 63 -9.90 -17.20 10.37
CA SER A 63 -10.83 -18.05 9.61
C SER A 63 -12.25 -17.50 9.64
N LYS A 64 -12.72 -17.06 10.80
CA LYS A 64 -14.08 -16.50 10.99
C LYS A 64 -14.23 -15.13 10.33
N VAL A 65 -13.28 -14.22 10.57
CA VAL A 65 -13.34 -12.82 10.11
C VAL A 65 -13.13 -12.72 8.60
N ALA A 66 -12.12 -13.41 8.07
CA ALA A 66 -11.75 -13.35 6.65
C ALA A 66 -12.49 -14.37 5.79
N GLY A 67 -13.23 -15.31 6.39
CA GLY A 67 -13.89 -16.41 5.68
C GLY A 67 -12.88 -17.26 4.88
N ILE A 68 -11.75 -17.61 5.51
CA ILE A 68 -10.73 -18.53 4.99
C ILE A 68 -11.02 -19.90 5.61
N ALA A 69 -10.95 -20.97 4.81
CA ALA A 69 -11.17 -22.32 5.33
C ALA A 69 -10.16 -22.67 6.42
N PRO A 70 -10.58 -23.37 7.51
CA PRO A 70 -9.68 -23.70 8.63
C PRO A 70 -8.40 -24.43 8.18
N ASP A 71 -8.51 -25.36 7.26
CA ASP A 71 -7.36 -26.11 6.72
C ASP A 71 -6.39 -25.19 5.97
N GLU A 72 -6.91 -24.23 5.19
CA GLU A 72 -6.09 -23.21 4.53
C GLU A 72 -5.41 -22.30 5.55
N CYS A 73 -6.10 -21.87 6.59
CA CYS A 73 -5.51 -21.09 7.69
C CYS A 73 -4.34 -21.83 8.33
N HIS A 74 -4.48 -23.13 8.61
CA HIS A 74 -3.42 -23.94 9.18
C HIS A 74 -2.19 -24.05 8.25
N VAL A 75 -2.41 -24.18 6.95
CA VAL A 75 -1.30 -24.17 5.96
C VAL A 75 -0.60 -22.82 5.94
N LEU A 76 -1.35 -21.71 5.91
CA LEU A 76 -0.78 -20.35 5.90
C LEU A 76 -0.03 -20.05 7.21
N GLU A 77 -0.55 -20.49 8.35
CA GLU A 77 0.11 -20.35 9.67
C GLU A 77 1.48 -21.06 9.67
N LYS A 78 1.56 -22.31 9.18
CA LYS A 78 2.82 -23.03 9.03
C LYS A 78 3.79 -22.31 8.10
N GLN A 79 3.31 -21.81 6.94
CA GLN A 79 4.14 -21.07 6.00
C GLN A 79 4.77 -19.84 6.65
N VAL A 80 3.99 -19.10 7.46
CA VAL A 80 4.50 -17.92 8.18
C VAL A 80 5.50 -18.33 9.27
N ALA A 81 5.18 -19.34 10.07
CA ALA A 81 6.04 -19.80 11.16
C ALA A 81 7.41 -20.33 10.67
N GLU A 82 7.41 -21.05 9.55
CA GLU A 82 8.60 -21.62 8.93
C GLU A 82 9.28 -20.68 7.93
N ASN A 83 8.71 -19.49 7.70
CA ASN A 83 9.11 -18.54 6.65
C ASN A 83 9.21 -19.22 5.25
N PHE A 84 8.34 -20.19 5.01
CA PHE A 84 8.32 -20.98 3.78
C PHE A 84 7.37 -20.36 2.75
N ASN A 85 7.87 -20.12 1.54
CA ASN A 85 7.10 -19.50 0.45
C ASN A 85 6.41 -18.18 0.89
N CYS A 86 7.12 -17.41 1.72
CA CYS A 86 6.71 -16.10 2.18
C CYS A 86 7.55 -15.00 1.52
N ILE A 87 6.95 -13.86 1.24
CA ILE A 87 7.66 -12.64 0.89
C ILE A 87 7.36 -11.56 1.91
N ARG A 88 8.25 -10.56 2.00
CA ARG A 88 8.02 -9.37 2.82
C ARG A 88 7.79 -8.16 1.93
N THR A 89 6.82 -7.35 2.30
CA THR A 89 6.40 -6.22 1.47
C THR A 89 6.00 -5.00 2.27
N THR A 90 6.28 -3.83 1.68
CA THR A 90 5.76 -2.52 2.10
C THR A 90 4.77 -1.96 1.07
N SER A 91 4.23 -2.81 0.20
CA SER A 91 3.39 -2.41 -0.93
C SER A 91 2.04 -1.84 -0.51
N THR A 92 1.74 -0.63 -0.95
CA THR A 92 0.43 0.02 -0.84
C THR A 92 -0.66 -0.81 -1.54
N GLY A 93 -0.37 -1.31 -2.74
CA GLY A 93 -1.33 -2.11 -3.49
C GLY A 93 -1.70 -3.41 -2.77
N ARG A 94 -0.76 -4.04 -2.07
CA ARG A 94 -1.05 -5.25 -1.27
C ARG A 94 -1.90 -4.94 -0.04
N ILE A 95 -1.72 -3.77 0.58
CA ILE A 95 -2.59 -3.29 1.67
C ILE A 95 -4.02 -3.09 1.15
N PHE A 96 -4.18 -2.46 -0.02
CA PHE A 96 -5.50 -2.26 -0.64
C PHE A 96 -6.15 -3.60 -1.04
N ASP A 97 -5.38 -4.55 -1.54
CA ASP A 97 -5.89 -5.89 -1.87
C ASP A 97 -6.41 -6.61 -0.62
N ALA A 98 -5.66 -6.55 0.49
CA ALA A 98 -6.07 -7.15 1.77
C ALA A 98 -7.33 -6.48 2.33
N ALA A 99 -7.41 -5.15 2.30
CA ALA A 99 -8.59 -4.42 2.75
C ALA A 99 -9.82 -4.73 1.88
N SER A 100 -9.65 -4.82 0.56
CA SER A 100 -10.70 -5.22 -0.38
C SER A 100 -11.23 -6.62 -0.08
N ALA A 101 -10.34 -7.55 0.32
CA ALA A 101 -10.72 -8.91 0.71
C ALA A 101 -11.45 -8.94 2.06
N LEU A 102 -10.97 -8.19 3.06
CA LEU A 102 -11.60 -8.08 4.39
C LEU A 102 -13.03 -7.53 4.29
N LEU A 103 -13.22 -6.48 3.47
CA LEU A 103 -14.52 -5.84 3.27
C LEU A 103 -15.45 -6.63 2.33
N GLY A 104 -14.95 -7.71 1.71
CA GLY A 104 -15.73 -8.61 0.85
C GLY A 104 -15.91 -8.12 -0.58
N PHE A 105 -15.15 -7.10 -1.04
CA PHE A 105 -15.26 -6.59 -2.41
C PHE A 105 -14.54 -7.47 -3.43
N CYS A 106 -13.43 -8.12 -3.05
CA CYS A 106 -12.67 -8.96 -3.96
C CYS A 106 -12.00 -10.16 -3.29
N SER A 107 -12.38 -11.38 -3.68
CA SER A 107 -11.76 -12.62 -3.21
C SER A 107 -10.68 -13.17 -4.14
N LYS A 108 -10.73 -12.82 -5.44
CA LYS A 108 -9.80 -13.28 -6.45
C LYS A 108 -9.50 -12.18 -7.47
N ARG A 109 -8.22 -11.93 -7.71
CA ARG A 109 -7.76 -11.00 -8.75
C ARG A 109 -7.85 -11.67 -10.13
N THR A 110 -8.63 -11.10 -11.04
CA THR A 110 -8.79 -11.59 -12.42
C THR A 110 -8.12 -10.70 -13.45
N TYR A 111 -7.78 -9.46 -13.09
CA TYR A 111 -6.97 -8.52 -13.86
C TYR A 111 -6.14 -7.65 -12.91
N ASP A 112 -5.17 -6.94 -13.45
CA ASP A 112 -4.25 -6.14 -12.65
C ASP A 112 -4.96 -4.99 -11.92
N GLY A 113 -4.65 -4.82 -10.63
CA GLY A 113 -5.23 -3.79 -9.78
C GLY A 113 -6.71 -4.01 -9.38
N ARG A 114 -7.38 -5.10 -9.82
CA ARG A 114 -8.81 -5.33 -9.56
C ARG A 114 -9.23 -5.11 -8.10
N PRO A 115 -8.56 -5.69 -7.08
CA PRO A 115 -9.01 -5.50 -5.70
C PRO A 115 -8.93 -4.04 -5.24
N ALA A 116 -7.83 -3.35 -5.59
CA ALA A 116 -7.64 -1.93 -5.26
C ALA A 116 -8.67 -1.04 -5.99
N MET A 117 -8.96 -1.33 -7.26
CA MET A 117 -9.99 -0.61 -8.03
C MET A 117 -11.39 -0.82 -7.44
N LEU A 118 -11.73 -2.03 -7.00
CA LEU A 118 -13.00 -2.30 -6.34
C LEU A 118 -13.09 -1.62 -4.97
N LEU A 119 -11.97 -1.56 -4.23
CA LEU A 119 -11.91 -0.81 -2.97
C LEU A 119 -12.23 0.67 -3.21
N GLU A 120 -11.59 1.28 -4.21
CA GLU A 120 -11.82 2.69 -4.57
C GLU A 120 -13.23 2.93 -5.07
N ALA A 121 -13.73 2.10 -5.99
CA ALA A 121 -15.07 2.25 -6.59
C ALA A 121 -16.20 2.15 -5.55
N ASN A 122 -15.98 1.42 -4.46
CA ASN A 122 -16.95 1.30 -3.37
C ASN A 122 -16.71 2.29 -2.21
N SER A 123 -15.77 3.21 -2.36
CA SER A 123 -15.43 4.18 -1.30
C SER A 123 -16.36 5.39 -1.30
N THR A 124 -16.73 5.85 -0.11
CA THR A 124 -17.50 7.06 0.12
C THR A 124 -16.71 8.05 0.96
N LYS A 125 -17.13 8.35 2.17
CA LYS A 125 -16.48 9.30 3.07
C LYS A 125 -15.66 8.56 4.13
N PRO A 126 -14.37 8.88 4.32
CA PRO A 126 -13.54 8.23 5.31
C PRO A 126 -14.03 8.54 6.74
N LEU A 127 -13.79 7.58 7.63
CA LEU A 127 -13.94 7.75 9.07
C LEU A 127 -12.65 8.36 9.64
N ASP A 128 -12.78 9.05 10.76
CA ASP A 128 -11.61 9.58 11.47
C ASP A 128 -10.86 8.43 12.20
N VAL A 129 -9.59 8.26 11.86
CA VAL A 129 -8.71 7.25 12.43
C VAL A 129 -7.36 7.85 12.76
N SER A 130 -6.91 7.67 14.00
CA SER A 130 -5.61 8.17 14.42
C SER A 130 -4.47 7.47 13.69
N LEU A 131 -3.62 8.24 13.03
CA LEU A 131 -2.40 7.74 12.39
C LEU A 131 -1.42 7.17 13.40
N LYS A 132 -0.97 5.95 13.20
CA LYS A 132 0.05 5.28 14.00
C LYS A 132 1.35 5.19 13.23
N THR A 133 2.38 5.82 13.76
CA THR A 133 3.73 5.80 13.17
C THR A 133 4.76 5.41 14.22
N LYS A 134 5.81 4.73 13.77
CA LYS A 134 7.01 4.45 14.60
C LYS A 134 8.23 4.88 13.80
N ALA A 135 8.95 5.89 14.28
CA ALA A 135 9.94 6.59 13.47
C ALA A 135 9.31 7.04 12.13
N ASN A 136 9.92 6.71 11.01
CA ASN A 136 9.45 7.03 9.66
C ASN A 136 8.66 5.88 9.01
N VAL A 137 8.08 4.98 9.80
CA VAL A 137 7.24 3.87 9.34
C VAL A 137 5.79 4.17 9.68
N LEU A 138 4.91 4.15 8.67
CA LEU A 138 3.46 4.18 8.87
C LEU A 138 2.99 2.76 9.16
N LEU A 139 2.45 2.55 10.37
CA LEU A 139 1.97 1.24 10.80
C LEU A 139 0.63 0.92 10.15
N THR A 140 0.54 -0.21 9.48
CA THR A 140 -0.67 -0.71 8.83
C THR A 140 -1.41 -1.76 9.67
N THR A 141 -0.73 -2.45 10.57
CA THR A 141 -1.37 -3.39 11.52
C THR A 141 -2.46 -2.71 12.35
N PRO A 142 -2.24 -1.54 13.00
CA PRO A 142 -3.30 -0.84 13.74
C PRO A 142 -4.47 -0.37 12.88
N LEU A 143 -4.24 -0.12 11.59
CA LEU A 143 -5.33 0.15 10.66
C LEU A 143 -6.23 -1.07 10.50
N PHE A 144 -5.65 -2.27 10.35
CA PHE A 144 -6.44 -3.50 10.23
C PHE A 144 -7.11 -3.91 11.55
N GLU A 145 -6.49 -3.66 12.71
CA GLU A 145 -7.16 -3.77 14.01
C GLU A 145 -8.44 -2.93 14.03
N TYR A 146 -8.32 -1.64 13.67
CA TYR A 146 -9.47 -0.74 13.56
C TYR A 146 -10.54 -1.24 12.59
N LEU A 147 -10.15 -1.77 11.42
CA LEU A 147 -11.11 -2.29 10.44
C LEU A 147 -11.88 -3.50 10.99
N VAL A 148 -11.19 -4.42 11.67
CA VAL A 148 -11.81 -5.61 12.27
C VAL A 148 -12.76 -5.21 13.40
N GLU A 149 -12.36 -4.31 14.29
CA GLU A 149 -13.20 -3.80 15.39
C GLU A 149 -14.46 -3.07 14.89
N ASN A 150 -14.40 -2.51 13.69
CA ASN A 150 -15.49 -1.74 13.08
C ASN A 150 -16.12 -2.41 11.85
N ILE A 151 -15.95 -3.73 11.69
CA ILE A 151 -16.34 -4.45 10.46
C ILE A 151 -17.85 -4.39 10.16
N ASP A 152 -18.67 -4.16 11.18
CA ASP A 152 -20.13 -4.02 11.10
C ASP A 152 -20.58 -2.61 10.65
N ARG A 153 -19.65 -1.65 10.53
CA ARG A 153 -19.95 -0.31 10.00
C ARG A 153 -20.08 -0.32 8.49
N ASP A 154 -20.48 0.82 7.93
CA ASP A 154 -20.55 0.99 6.47
C ASP A 154 -19.19 0.68 5.81
N LYS A 155 -19.16 -0.39 5.02
CA LYS A 155 -17.98 -0.88 4.32
C LYS A 155 -17.41 0.14 3.34
N SER A 156 -18.25 1.01 2.78
CA SER A 156 -17.84 2.08 1.85
C SER A 156 -17.06 3.17 2.58
N CYS A 157 -17.45 3.46 3.83
CA CYS A 157 -16.69 4.36 4.70
C CYS A 157 -15.35 3.73 5.12
N LEU A 158 -15.36 2.44 5.49
CA LEU A 158 -14.12 1.71 5.83
C LEU A 158 -13.15 1.64 4.65
N ALA A 159 -13.66 1.43 3.43
CA ALA A 159 -12.85 1.43 2.22
C ALA A 159 -12.17 2.79 1.97
N ALA A 160 -12.92 3.88 2.10
CA ALA A 160 -12.36 5.23 2.00
C ALA A 160 -11.31 5.49 3.09
N THR A 161 -11.56 5.00 4.32
CA THR A 161 -10.67 5.16 5.48
C THR A 161 -9.30 4.55 5.23
N VAL A 162 -9.22 3.35 4.64
CA VAL A 162 -7.94 2.71 4.31
C VAL A 162 -7.08 3.59 3.40
N GLN A 163 -7.67 4.11 2.34
CA GLN A 163 -6.97 4.90 1.33
C GLN A 163 -6.54 6.26 1.89
N GLN A 164 -7.43 6.89 2.65
CA GLN A 164 -7.15 8.16 3.33
C GLN A 164 -6.04 8.00 4.37
N TYR A 165 -6.08 6.95 5.20
CA TYR A 165 -5.05 6.65 6.20
C TYR A 165 -3.65 6.56 5.59
N ILE A 166 -3.52 5.83 4.46
CA ILE A 166 -2.25 5.69 3.76
C ILE A 166 -1.79 7.04 3.20
N ALA A 167 -2.68 7.78 2.52
CA ALA A 167 -2.35 9.09 1.96
C ALA A 167 -1.88 10.08 3.04
N GLU A 168 -2.65 10.20 4.12
CA GLU A 168 -2.31 11.10 5.24
C GLU A 168 -1.02 10.71 5.94
N GLY A 169 -0.85 9.42 6.24
CA GLY A 169 0.32 8.94 6.97
C GLY A 169 1.60 9.12 6.19
N MET A 170 1.60 8.76 4.89
CA MET A 170 2.75 8.95 4.01
C MET A 170 3.09 10.42 3.82
N HIS A 171 2.07 11.27 3.63
CA HIS A 171 2.27 12.71 3.55
C HIS A 171 2.87 13.28 4.85
N LYS A 172 2.32 12.90 6.02
CA LYS A 172 2.79 13.37 7.33
C LYS A 172 4.27 13.06 7.55
N ILE A 173 4.72 11.87 7.16
CA ILE A 173 6.14 11.48 7.26
C ILE A 173 6.98 12.28 6.26
N ALA A 174 6.55 12.39 5.00
CA ALA A 174 7.28 13.11 3.97
C ALA A 174 7.42 14.60 4.26
N ALA A 175 6.41 15.24 4.84
CA ALA A 175 6.39 16.66 5.16
C ALA A 175 7.45 17.08 6.21
N GLN A 176 7.92 16.15 7.03
CA GLN A 176 8.98 16.40 8.02
C GLN A 176 10.29 16.86 7.37
N TYR A 177 10.53 16.50 6.12
CA TYR A 177 11.75 16.86 5.38
C TYR A 177 11.72 18.27 4.80
N LYS A 178 10.56 18.97 4.88
CA LYS A 178 10.40 20.38 4.41
C LYS A 178 10.87 20.60 2.97
N LYS A 179 10.62 19.64 2.10
CA LYS A 179 10.95 19.67 0.67
C LYS A 179 9.68 19.56 -0.17
N PRO A 180 9.71 20.02 -1.43
CA PRO A 180 8.62 19.74 -2.37
C PRO A 180 8.33 18.24 -2.43
N ILE A 181 7.05 17.86 -2.37
CA ILE A 181 6.61 16.48 -2.39
C ILE A 181 6.12 16.14 -3.78
N VAL A 182 6.61 15.02 -4.33
CA VAL A 182 6.11 14.41 -5.57
C VAL A 182 5.43 13.10 -5.19
N PHE A 183 4.24 12.85 -5.70
CA PHE A 183 3.49 11.61 -5.53
C PHE A 183 3.40 10.83 -6.83
N SER A 184 3.82 9.56 -6.85
CA SER A 184 3.89 8.73 -8.04
C SER A 184 3.80 7.23 -7.69
N GLY A 185 3.83 6.35 -8.73
CA GLY A 185 3.65 4.91 -8.63
C GLY A 185 2.26 4.47 -9.08
N GLY A 186 2.03 3.16 -9.22
CA GLY A 186 0.75 2.62 -9.71
C GLY A 186 -0.47 3.00 -8.85
N CYS A 187 -0.30 3.23 -7.55
CA CYS A 187 -1.37 3.69 -6.67
C CYS A 187 -1.64 5.21 -6.78
N ALA A 188 -0.81 5.97 -7.51
CA ALA A 188 -1.08 7.38 -7.82
C ALA A 188 -2.16 7.59 -8.92
N TYR A 189 -2.82 6.52 -9.35
CA TYR A 189 -4.10 6.58 -10.06
C TYR A 189 -5.30 6.60 -9.13
N ASN A 190 -5.12 6.27 -7.84
CA ASN A 190 -6.20 6.25 -6.86
C ASN A 190 -6.67 7.67 -6.55
N ARG A 191 -7.94 7.94 -6.85
CA ARG A 191 -8.54 9.28 -6.73
C ARG A 191 -8.46 9.85 -5.31
N ILE A 192 -8.76 9.05 -4.29
CA ILE A 192 -8.76 9.50 -2.88
C ILE A 192 -7.35 9.95 -2.47
N MET A 193 -6.34 9.15 -2.83
CA MET A 193 -4.95 9.50 -2.54
C MET A 193 -4.50 10.74 -3.30
N VAL A 194 -4.82 10.83 -4.59
CA VAL A 194 -4.43 11.98 -5.43
C VAL A 194 -5.09 13.26 -4.93
N GLU A 195 -6.41 13.25 -4.69
CA GLU A 195 -7.14 14.41 -4.17
C GLU A 195 -6.53 14.91 -2.84
N TYR A 196 -6.22 13.99 -1.93
CA TYR A 196 -5.55 14.34 -0.68
C TYR A 196 -4.16 14.96 -0.93
N MET A 197 -3.30 14.30 -1.71
CA MET A 197 -1.93 14.76 -1.98
C MET A 197 -1.91 16.14 -2.65
N VAL A 198 -2.76 16.36 -3.64
CA VAL A 198 -2.90 17.65 -4.34
C VAL A 198 -3.41 18.72 -3.37
N SER A 199 -4.37 18.41 -2.50
CA SER A 199 -4.87 19.36 -1.49
C SER A 199 -3.78 19.80 -0.49
N LYS A 200 -2.70 19.03 -0.36
CA LYS A 200 -1.52 19.32 0.45
C LYS A 200 -0.36 19.93 -0.34
N GLY A 201 -0.57 20.27 -1.61
CA GLY A 201 0.42 20.90 -2.46
C GLY A 201 1.48 19.95 -3.02
N ALA A 202 1.23 18.64 -3.02
CA ALA A 202 2.11 17.68 -3.67
C ALA A 202 1.96 17.75 -5.20
N TYR A 203 3.07 17.57 -5.90
CA TYR A 203 3.09 17.42 -7.35
C TYR A 203 2.71 15.99 -7.74
N VAL A 204 1.91 15.86 -8.77
CA VAL A 204 1.50 14.59 -9.38
C VAL A 204 1.87 14.55 -10.85
N ASN A 205 1.89 13.36 -11.44
CA ASN A 205 2.12 13.19 -12.86
C ASN A 205 0.97 13.80 -13.67
N GLU A 206 1.27 14.68 -14.63
CA GLU A 206 0.28 15.32 -15.52
C GLU A 206 0.41 14.84 -16.98
N LYS A 207 1.65 14.80 -17.51
CA LYS A 207 1.92 14.51 -18.93
C LYS A 207 2.38 13.09 -19.19
N VAL A 208 2.90 12.43 -18.16
CA VAL A 208 3.44 11.07 -18.23
C VAL A 208 2.70 10.23 -17.20
N PRO A 209 2.29 9.00 -17.52
CA PRO A 209 1.61 8.13 -16.58
C PRO A 209 2.38 7.96 -15.26
N ALA A 210 1.67 7.90 -14.13
CA ALA A 210 2.29 7.75 -12.81
C ALA A 210 2.84 6.33 -12.55
N GLY A 211 2.23 5.31 -13.14
CA GLY A 211 2.65 3.91 -13.02
C GLY A 211 3.60 3.45 -14.13
N ASP A 212 3.58 2.16 -14.44
CA ASP A 212 4.51 1.49 -15.36
C ASP A 212 4.64 2.15 -16.74
N GLY A 213 3.55 2.75 -17.24
CA GLY A 213 3.57 3.48 -18.52
C GLY A 213 4.50 4.69 -18.56
N GLY A 214 4.90 5.23 -17.40
CA GLY A 214 5.84 6.34 -17.30
C GLY A 214 7.28 5.93 -17.02
N LEU A 215 7.54 4.65 -16.75
CA LEU A 215 8.82 4.17 -16.23
C LEU A 215 9.98 4.42 -17.19
N SER A 216 9.83 4.08 -18.47
CA SER A 216 10.87 4.28 -19.49
C SER A 216 11.18 5.77 -19.72
N PHE A 217 10.15 6.64 -19.67
CA PHE A 217 10.37 8.07 -19.71
C PHE A 217 11.18 8.56 -18.50
N GLY A 218 10.82 8.11 -17.30
CA GLY A 218 11.53 8.45 -16.06
C GLY A 218 13.00 8.00 -16.08
N GLN A 219 13.28 6.80 -16.58
CA GLN A 219 14.65 6.29 -16.77
C GLN A 219 15.45 7.16 -17.75
N ALA A 220 14.87 7.50 -18.90
CA ALA A 220 15.50 8.36 -19.88
C ALA A 220 15.77 9.77 -19.32
N ALA A 221 14.80 10.35 -18.62
CA ALA A 221 14.92 11.66 -17.99
C ALA A 221 16.01 11.68 -16.89
N PHE A 222 16.13 10.59 -16.12
CA PHE A 222 17.18 10.45 -15.11
C PHE A 222 18.58 10.38 -15.70
N CYS A 223 18.74 9.72 -16.86
CA CYS A 223 20.01 9.58 -17.56
C CYS A 223 20.35 10.79 -18.45
N ALA A 224 19.39 11.66 -18.74
CA ALA A 224 19.64 12.85 -19.57
C ALA A 224 20.63 13.79 -18.86
N PRO A 225 21.56 14.44 -19.64
CA PRO A 225 22.45 15.44 -19.08
C PRO A 225 21.63 16.55 -18.40
N LYS A 226 21.96 16.88 -17.18
CA LYS A 226 21.37 18.07 -16.53
C LYS A 226 21.75 19.27 -17.37
N GLN A 227 20.76 19.94 -17.96
CA GLN A 227 21.01 21.24 -18.60
C GLN A 227 21.62 22.16 -17.55
N GLN A 228 22.85 22.62 -17.79
CA GLN A 228 23.44 23.68 -16.99
C GLN A 228 22.57 24.92 -17.18
N ASN A 229 22.11 25.48 -16.09
CA ASN A 229 21.29 26.68 -16.12
C ASN A 229 22.16 27.79 -16.71
N PRO A 230 21.76 28.51 -17.78
CA PRO A 230 22.58 29.60 -18.36
C PRO A 230 22.92 30.71 -17.38
N ALA A 231 22.26 30.74 -16.22
CA ALA A 231 22.52 31.68 -15.13
C ALA A 231 23.72 31.29 -14.22
N ASP A 232 24.30 30.10 -14.43
CA ASP A 232 25.44 29.60 -13.67
C ASP A 232 26.78 29.74 -14.45
N MET A 233 26.75 30.36 -15.61
CA MET A 233 27.91 30.81 -16.42
C MET A 233 28.03 32.33 -16.33
#